data_2b04dc37a0cf47657906552b610a4705
#
_entry.id   2b04dc37a0cf47657906552b610a4705
#
_cell.length_a   1.000
_cell.length_b   1.000
_cell.length_c   1.000
_cell.angle_alpha   90.00
_cell.angle_beta   90.00
_cell.angle_gamma   90.00
#
_symmetry.space_group_name_H-M   'P 1'
#
loop_
_entity.id
_entity.type
_entity.pdbx_description
1 polymer ?
#
loop_
_entity_poly.entity_id
_entity_poly.type
_entity_poly.pdbx_seq_one_letter_code
_entity_poly.pdbx_strand_id
1 'polypeptide(L)'
;MINKEKKQLEVLYQISGALVGKQDLDAVLQQVVSMTAELAGSKICSLMLLDPKKEELVIKATQSLSTAYKEKPPLKIGQSVSGMVIKKKQAIQVADVTKDPAYRYPEIAKQENLKSLLSVPLMISDKLIGVLNCYTQEEKTFTREEIQLVQTVANQAAIVIEHVRVVSEEAETRLALETKKAVDGAKRVLMKRRQ
;
A
#
# COMPACT_ATOMS: atom_id res chain seq x y z
N MET A 1 15.22 -14.08 20.63
CA MET A 1 14.11 -13.15 20.99
C MET A 1 14.53 -11.68 20.89
N ILE A 2 15.52 -11.21 21.57
CA ILE A 2 16.00 -9.80 21.60
C ILE A 2 16.29 -9.22 20.21
N ASN A 3 16.76 -10.01 19.25
CA ASN A 3 17.10 -9.55 17.90
C ASN A 3 15.84 -9.26 17.03
N LYS A 4 14.76 -10.03 17.24
CA LYS A 4 13.50 -9.85 16.50
C LYS A 4 12.72 -8.60 16.96
N GLU A 5 12.66 -8.37 18.26
CA GLU A 5 12.01 -7.16 18.85
C GLU A 5 12.78 -5.88 18.47
N LYS A 6 14.12 -5.92 18.51
CA LYS A 6 14.95 -4.80 18.09
C LYS A 6 14.74 -4.47 16.60
N LYS A 7 14.65 -5.48 15.75
CA LYS A 7 14.38 -5.30 14.31
C LYS A 7 12.97 -4.74 14.06
N GLN A 8 11.97 -5.16 14.84
CA GLN A 8 10.62 -4.58 14.78
C GLN A 8 10.62 -3.10 15.11
N LEU A 9 11.27 -2.70 16.19
CA LEU A 9 11.42 -1.30 16.61
C LEU A 9 12.14 -0.47 15.54
N GLU A 10 13.18 -1.01 14.93
CA GLU A 10 13.94 -0.34 13.88
C GLU A 10 13.09 -0.09 12.64
N VAL A 11 12.29 -1.08 12.21
CA VAL A 11 11.33 -0.95 11.09
C VAL A 11 10.28 0.12 11.39
N LEU A 12 9.69 0.09 12.58
CA LEU A 12 8.69 1.09 12.99
C LEU A 12 9.30 2.50 13.05
N TYR A 13 10.54 2.63 13.54
CA TYR A 13 11.26 3.89 13.57
C TYR A 13 11.55 4.43 12.16
N GLN A 14 11.99 3.58 11.24
CA GLN A 14 12.27 3.96 9.85
C GLN A 14 11.00 4.37 9.11
N ILE A 15 9.89 3.64 9.28
CA ILE A 15 8.59 4.03 8.72
C ILE A 15 8.15 5.39 9.28
N SER A 16 8.30 5.61 10.58
CA SER A 16 7.97 6.88 11.21
C SER A 16 8.91 8.02 10.77
N GLY A 17 10.17 7.72 10.47
CA GLY A 17 11.15 8.67 9.94
C GLY A 17 10.77 9.24 8.57
N ALA A 18 10.00 8.50 7.78
CA ALA A 18 9.47 8.97 6.50
C ALA A 18 8.49 10.17 6.66
N LEU A 19 7.94 10.39 7.86
CA LEU A 19 7.11 11.56 8.17
C LEU A 19 7.90 12.89 8.20
N VAL A 20 9.23 12.84 8.38
CA VAL A 20 10.06 14.04 8.62
C VAL A 20 10.67 14.59 7.33
N GLY A 21 10.67 13.84 6.24
CA GLY A 21 11.29 14.22 4.96
C GLY A 21 10.27 14.60 3.88
N LYS A 22 10.72 15.36 2.86
CA LYS A 22 9.99 15.51 1.59
C LYS A 22 10.16 14.22 0.77
N GLN A 23 9.54 13.13 1.22
CA GLN A 23 9.61 11.86 0.48
C GLN A 23 8.47 11.77 -0.51
N ASP A 24 8.79 11.24 -1.69
CA ASP A 24 7.80 10.84 -2.67
C ASP A 24 7.00 9.65 -2.16
N LEU A 25 5.70 9.65 -2.41
CA LEU A 25 4.79 8.58 -1.96
C LEU A 25 5.26 7.20 -2.47
N ASP A 26 5.69 7.10 -3.72
CA ASP A 26 6.12 5.84 -4.31
C ASP A 26 7.36 5.27 -3.60
N ALA A 27 8.31 6.14 -3.21
CA ALA A 27 9.48 5.74 -2.43
C ALA A 27 9.07 5.19 -1.05
N VAL A 28 8.14 5.85 -0.36
CA VAL A 28 7.60 5.37 0.93
C VAL A 28 6.93 4.02 0.78
N LEU A 29 6.07 3.85 -0.23
CA LEU A 29 5.37 2.60 -0.48
C LEU A 29 6.34 1.45 -0.76
N GLN A 30 7.38 1.70 -1.55
CA GLN A 30 8.41 0.71 -1.87
C GLN A 30 9.22 0.33 -0.63
N GLN A 31 9.55 1.29 0.23
CA GLN A 31 10.22 1.03 1.50
C GLN A 31 9.36 0.15 2.42
N VAL A 32 8.07 0.46 2.56
CA VAL A 32 7.13 -0.34 3.37
C VAL A 32 7.10 -1.80 2.92
N VAL A 33 6.95 -2.09 1.62
CA VAL A 33 6.90 -3.48 1.16
C VAL A 33 8.21 -4.21 1.37
N SER A 34 9.36 -3.55 1.18
CA SER A 34 10.68 -4.14 1.36
C SER A 34 10.94 -4.50 2.82
N MET A 35 10.67 -3.58 3.73
CA MET A 35 10.84 -3.78 5.17
C MET A 35 9.88 -4.84 5.71
N THR A 36 8.63 -4.84 5.24
CA THR A 36 7.64 -5.85 5.64
C THR A 36 8.07 -7.25 5.21
N ALA A 37 8.58 -7.40 3.99
CA ALA A 37 9.04 -8.70 3.50
C ALA A 37 10.20 -9.25 4.34
N GLU A 38 11.16 -8.40 4.65
CA GLU A 38 12.30 -8.79 5.49
C GLU A 38 11.85 -9.19 6.90
N LEU A 39 10.94 -8.40 7.50
CA LEU A 39 10.44 -8.62 8.84
C LEU A 39 9.57 -9.89 8.95
N ALA A 40 8.70 -10.11 7.98
CA ALA A 40 7.78 -11.24 7.94
C ALA A 40 8.42 -12.52 7.36
N GLY A 41 9.65 -12.45 6.85
CA GLY A 41 10.28 -13.57 6.12
C GLY A 41 9.50 -13.95 4.86
N SER A 42 8.87 -12.97 4.22
CA SER A 42 8.05 -13.18 3.02
C SER A 42 8.90 -13.12 1.77
N LYS A 43 8.55 -13.92 0.75
CA LYS A 43 9.20 -13.85 -0.56
C LYS A 43 8.88 -12.55 -1.28
N ILE A 44 7.61 -12.17 -1.27
CA ILE A 44 7.09 -10.97 -1.92
C ILE A 44 6.08 -10.34 -0.98
N CYS A 45 6.22 -9.03 -0.80
CA CYS A 45 5.13 -8.20 -0.29
C CYS A 45 4.60 -7.32 -1.41
N SER A 46 3.32 -6.98 -1.32
CA SER A 46 2.69 -5.98 -2.18
C SER A 46 1.72 -5.13 -1.39
N LEU A 47 1.71 -3.84 -1.71
CA LEU A 47 0.81 -2.87 -1.14
C LEU A 47 -0.17 -2.42 -2.22
N MET A 48 -1.45 -2.52 -1.91
CA MET A 48 -2.52 -2.08 -2.78
C MET A 48 -3.31 -0.97 -2.08
N LEU A 49 -3.53 0.14 -2.78
CA LEU A 49 -4.38 1.22 -2.27
C LEU A 49 -5.78 1.14 -2.87
N LEU A 50 -6.75 1.51 -2.06
CA LEU A 50 -8.15 1.58 -2.47
C LEU A 50 -8.40 2.86 -3.29
N ASP A 51 -8.91 2.69 -4.51
CA ASP A 51 -9.57 3.76 -5.25
C ASP A 51 -11.04 3.79 -4.81
N PRO A 52 -11.47 4.77 -3.98
CA PRO A 52 -12.81 4.78 -3.45
C PRO A 52 -13.87 5.12 -4.50
N LYS A 53 -13.49 5.76 -5.61
CA LYS A 53 -14.42 6.11 -6.70
C LYS A 53 -14.77 4.91 -7.57
N LYS A 54 -13.79 4.01 -7.76
CA LYS A 54 -13.98 2.80 -8.57
C LYS A 54 -14.28 1.56 -7.73
N GLU A 55 -14.18 1.67 -6.40
CA GLU A 55 -14.28 0.53 -5.46
C GLU A 55 -13.30 -0.61 -5.80
N GLU A 56 -12.08 -0.23 -6.18
CA GLU A 56 -11.04 -1.15 -6.64
C GLU A 56 -9.74 -0.98 -5.86
N LEU A 57 -9.03 -2.10 -5.67
CA LEU A 57 -7.67 -2.14 -5.16
C LEU A 57 -6.67 -2.14 -6.30
N VAL A 58 -5.73 -1.20 -6.27
CA VAL A 58 -4.67 -1.05 -7.26
C VAL A 58 -3.31 -1.29 -6.61
N ILE A 59 -2.44 -2.13 -7.22
CA ILE A 59 -1.07 -2.31 -6.76
C ILE A 59 -0.33 -0.97 -6.90
N LYS A 60 0.28 -0.51 -5.82
CA LYS A 60 1.09 0.71 -5.77
C LYS A 60 2.56 0.41 -5.52
N ALA A 61 2.87 -0.65 -4.77
CA ALA A 61 4.24 -1.09 -4.57
C ALA A 61 4.30 -2.62 -4.46
N THR A 62 5.40 -3.21 -4.94
CA THR A 62 5.69 -4.64 -4.80
C THR A 62 7.17 -4.89 -5.00
N GLN A 63 7.67 -5.97 -4.40
CA GLN A 63 9.03 -6.46 -4.62
C GLN A 63 9.13 -7.40 -5.83
N SER A 64 8.01 -7.87 -6.39
CA SER A 64 8.04 -8.67 -7.61
C SER A 64 8.66 -7.88 -8.76
N LEU A 65 9.58 -8.52 -9.50
CA LEU A 65 10.17 -8.00 -10.72
C LEU A 65 9.34 -8.36 -11.95
N SER A 66 8.42 -9.31 -11.82
CA SER A 66 7.58 -9.81 -12.92
C SER A 66 6.59 -8.75 -13.37
N THR A 67 6.57 -8.50 -14.69
CA THR A 67 5.58 -7.63 -15.33
C THR A 67 4.17 -8.16 -15.11
N ALA A 68 3.97 -9.48 -15.24
CA ALA A 68 2.67 -10.11 -15.01
C ALA A 68 2.12 -9.86 -13.60
N TYR A 69 3.01 -9.81 -12.58
CA TYR A 69 2.59 -9.49 -11.22
C TYR A 69 2.28 -8.00 -11.06
N LYS A 70 3.12 -7.11 -11.58
CA LYS A 70 2.97 -5.65 -11.46
C LYS A 70 1.74 -5.13 -12.18
N GLU A 71 1.44 -5.70 -13.34
CA GLU A 71 0.35 -5.29 -14.23
C GLU A 71 -0.96 -6.06 -13.98
N LYS A 72 -1.08 -6.74 -12.83
CA LYS A 72 -2.37 -7.34 -12.45
C LYS A 72 -3.50 -6.33 -12.54
N PRO A 73 -4.62 -6.67 -13.17
CA PRO A 73 -5.79 -5.81 -13.17
C PRO A 73 -6.23 -5.46 -11.75
N PRO A 74 -6.84 -4.28 -11.53
CA PRO A 74 -7.41 -3.91 -10.25
C PRO A 74 -8.37 -4.97 -9.71
N LEU A 75 -8.42 -5.10 -8.38
CA LEU A 75 -9.28 -6.07 -7.69
C LEU A 75 -10.49 -5.35 -7.10
N LYS A 76 -11.69 -5.79 -7.47
CA LYS A 76 -12.93 -5.24 -6.88
C LYS A 76 -13.11 -5.68 -5.42
N ILE A 77 -13.73 -4.80 -4.64
CA ILE A 77 -14.10 -5.10 -3.25
C ILE A 77 -14.98 -6.34 -3.21
N GLY A 78 -14.63 -7.30 -2.32
CA GLY A 78 -15.40 -8.51 -2.09
C GLY A 78 -15.20 -9.64 -3.11
N GLN A 79 -14.43 -9.43 -4.20
CA GLN A 79 -14.25 -10.44 -5.26
C GLN A 79 -12.92 -11.20 -5.20
N SER A 80 -12.09 -10.96 -4.21
CA SER A 80 -10.77 -11.61 -4.04
C SER A 80 -10.43 -11.68 -2.56
N VAL A 81 -9.36 -12.40 -2.19
CA VAL A 81 -8.88 -12.44 -0.81
C VAL A 81 -8.64 -11.01 -0.29
N SER A 82 -7.88 -10.19 -1.02
CA SER A 82 -7.62 -8.79 -0.65
C SER A 82 -8.91 -7.94 -0.66
N GLY A 83 -9.81 -8.16 -1.61
CA GLY A 83 -11.13 -7.50 -1.64
C GLY A 83 -12.02 -7.89 -0.45
N MET A 84 -11.90 -9.12 0.05
CA MET A 84 -12.60 -9.55 1.27
C MET A 84 -12.01 -8.91 2.54
N VAL A 85 -10.70 -8.68 2.60
CA VAL A 85 -10.05 -7.93 3.69
C VAL A 85 -10.65 -6.52 3.79
N ILE A 86 -10.85 -5.85 2.66
CA ILE A 86 -11.52 -4.54 2.61
C ILE A 86 -12.93 -4.61 3.20
N LYS A 87 -13.71 -5.59 2.76
CA LYS A 87 -15.10 -5.74 3.20
C LYS A 87 -15.23 -6.09 4.68
N LYS A 88 -14.34 -6.96 5.18
CA LYS A 88 -14.38 -7.45 6.58
C LYS A 88 -13.59 -6.58 7.55
N LYS A 89 -12.69 -5.71 7.05
CA LYS A 89 -11.72 -4.93 7.84
C LYS A 89 -10.88 -5.80 8.79
N GLN A 90 -10.56 -7.02 8.36
CA GLN A 90 -9.83 -8.00 9.15
C GLN A 90 -8.78 -8.70 8.29
N ALA A 91 -7.69 -9.12 8.92
CA ALA A 91 -6.68 -9.94 8.27
C ALA A 91 -7.29 -11.28 7.78
N ILE A 92 -6.89 -11.70 6.58
CA ILE A 92 -7.25 -12.98 6.00
C ILE A 92 -5.98 -13.68 5.58
N GLN A 93 -5.88 -14.98 5.88
CA GLN A 93 -4.78 -15.81 5.44
C GLN A 93 -5.28 -16.95 4.57
N VAL A 94 -4.44 -17.36 3.62
CA VAL A 94 -4.66 -18.48 2.71
C VAL A 94 -3.41 -19.35 2.73
N ALA A 95 -3.56 -20.64 3.02
CA ALA A 95 -2.43 -21.57 3.10
C ALA A 95 -1.86 -21.92 1.72
N ASP A 96 -2.70 -22.05 0.69
CA ASP A 96 -2.28 -22.29 -0.69
C ASP A 96 -3.15 -21.47 -1.68
N VAL A 97 -2.58 -20.36 -2.16
CA VAL A 97 -3.26 -19.46 -3.12
C VAL A 97 -3.48 -20.08 -4.50
N THR A 98 -2.78 -21.16 -4.82
CA THR A 98 -2.96 -21.87 -6.10
C THR A 98 -4.19 -22.77 -6.12
N LYS A 99 -4.77 -23.05 -4.94
CA LYS A 99 -5.95 -23.90 -4.74
C LYS A 99 -7.16 -23.15 -4.19
N ASP A 100 -6.95 -21.95 -3.65
CA ASP A 100 -8.03 -21.17 -3.02
C ASP A 100 -8.93 -20.52 -4.08
N PRO A 101 -10.24 -20.80 -4.08
CA PRO A 101 -11.17 -20.27 -5.08
C PRO A 101 -11.38 -18.76 -4.99
N ALA A 102 -11.07 -18.13 -3.84
CA ALA A 102 -11.13 -16.69 -3.66
C ALA A 102 -9.87 -15.97 -4.18
N TYR A 103 -8.79 -16.70 -4.50
CA TYR A 103 -7.60 -16.10 -5.05
C TYR A 103 -7.74 -15.89 -6.57
N ARG A 104 -7.65 -14.63 -7.01
CA ARG A 104 -8.03 -14.24 -8.39
C ARG A 104 -7.04 -14.65 -9.47
N TYR A 105 -5.74 -14.76 -9.15
CA TYR A 105 -4.66 -14.93 -10.15
C TYR A 105 -3.76 -16.14 -9.85
N PRO A 106 -4.31 -17.39 -9.79
CA PRO A 106 -3.53 -18.58 -9.42
C PRO A 106 -2.38 -18.87 -10.38
N GLU A 107 -2.52 -18.55 -11.66
CA GLU A 107 -1.44 -18.78 -12.64
C GLU A 107 -0.24 -17.85 -12.39
N ILE A 108 -0.48 -16.60 -12.03
CA ILE A 108 0.60 -15.68 -11.64
C ILE A 108 1.27 -16.18 -10.35
N ALA A 109 0.51 -16.68 -9.38
CA ALA A 109 1.07 -17.25 -8.18
C ALA A 109 1.97 -18.46 -8.47
N LYS A 110 1.59 -19.34 -9.40
CA LYS A 110 2.40 -20.47 -9.84
C LYS A 110 3.71 -20.01 -10.51
N GLN A 111 3.63 -19.03 -11.43
CA GLN A 111 4.80 -18.48 -12.12
C GLN A 111 5.78 -17.82 -11.13
N GLU A 112 5.28 -17.10 -10.14
CA GLU A 112 6.08 -16.46 -9.10
C GLU A 112 6.49 -17.43 -7.97
N ASN A 113 6.07 -18.69 -8.02
CA ASN A 113 6.28 -19.69 -6.97
C ASN A 113 5.78 -19.20 -5.60
N LEU A 114 4.54 -18.70 -5.57
CA LEU A 114 3.85 -18.24 -4.35
C LEU A 114 2.87 -19.30 -3.87
N LYS A 115 2.89 -19.58 -2.58
CA LYS A 115 2.04 -20.59 -1.94
C LYS A 115 1.09 -19.97 -0.94
N SER A 116 1.56 -19.45 0.16
CA SER A 116 0.65 -18.87 1.15
C SER A 116 0.55 -17.35 1.03
N LEU A 117 -0.55 -16.81 1.52
CA LEU A 117 -0.85 -15.37 1.57
C LEU A 117 -1.34 -14.99 2.95
N LEU A 118 -0.77 -13.94 3.50
CA LEU A 118 -1.36 -13.14 4.56
C LEU A 118 -1.71 -11.75 3.97
N SER A 119 -2.98 -11.39 4.01
CA SER A 119 -3.47 -10.08 3.59
C SER A 119 -4.04 -9.35 4.81
N VAL A 120 -3.50 -8.16 5.11
CA VAL A 120 -3.91 -7.35 6.25
C VAL A 120 -4.41 -5.97 5.80
N PRO A 121 -5.40 -5.37 6.48
CA PRO A 121 -5.90 -4.05 6.13
C PRO A 121 -4.91 -2.96 6.55
N LEU A 122 -4.80 -1.91 5.70
CA LEU A 122 -4.17 -0.64 6.02
C LEU A 122 -5.24 0.29 6.58
N MET A 123 -5.21 0.54 7.88
CA MET A 123 -6.27 1.31 8.56
C MET A 123 -5.72 2.49 9.35
N ILE A 124 -6.46 3.59 9.33
CA ILE A 124 -6.28 4.76 10.20
C ILE A 124 -7.59 4.99 10.92
N SER A 125 -7.62 4.70 12.23
CA SER A 125 -8.89 4.61 12.97
C SER A 125 -9.87 3.69 12.23
N ASP A 126 -11.03 4.18 11.81
CA ASP A 126 -12.04 3.43 11.07
C ASP A 126 -11.93 3.53 9.54
N LYS A 127 -11.02 4.40 9.05
CA LYS A 127 -10.79 4.60 7.61
C LYS A 127 -9.84 3.53 7.08
N LEU A 128 -10.31 2.78 6.10
CA LEU A 128 -9.51 1.80 5.38
C LEU A 128 -8.98 2.44 4.09
N ILE A 129 -7.67 2.37 3.87
CA ILE A 129 -7.00 2.98 2.72
C ILE A 129 -6.41 1.96 1.75
N GLY A 130 -6.30 0.69 2.14
CA GLY A 130 -5.72 -0.34 1.29
C GLY A 130 -5.49 -1.65 2.01
N VAL A 131 -4.63 -2.49 1.42
CA VAL A 131 -4.17 -3.77 1.99
C VAL A 131 -2.68 -3.96 1.79
N LEU A 132 -2.07 -4.66 2.72
CA LEU A 132 -0.70 -5.16 2.64
C LEU A 132 -0.74 -6.68 2.54
N ASN A 133 -0.15 -7.22 1.49
CA ASN A 133 -0.11 -8.66 1.19
C ASN A 133 1.30 -9.19 1.38
N CYS A 134 1.44 -10.29 2.11
CA CYS A 134 2.70 -11.01 2.32
C CYS A 134 2.57 -12.43 1.79
N TYR A 135 3.45 -12.82 0.85
CA TYR A 135 3.45 -14.14 0.23
C TYR A 135 4.69 -14.95 0.63
N THR A 136 4.51 -16.26 0.80
CA THR A 136 5.61 -17.21 0.99
C THR A 136 5.68 -18.20 -0.16
N GLN A 137 6.82 -18.90 -0.28
CA GLN A 137 7.00 -20.00 -1.25
C GLN A 137 6.52 -21.34 -0.73
N GLU A 138 6.29 -21.43 0.57
CA GLU A 138 5.87 -22.65 1.24
C GLU A 138 4.40 -22.52 1.68
N GLU A 139 3.70 -23.64 1.65
CA GLU A 139 2.36 -23.74 2.22
C GLU A 139 2.48 -23.64 3.74
N LYS A 140 1.87 -22.63 4.32
CA LYS A 140 1.88 -22.42 5.78
C LYS A 140 0.63 -21.70 6.26
N THR A 141 0.35 -21.89 7.54
CA THR A 141 -0.60 -21.07 8.30
C THR A 141 0.19 -20.08 9.15
N PHE A 142 -0.11 -18.80 9.02
CA PHE A 142 0.54 -17.75 9.80
C PHE A 142 0.09 -17.80 11.24
N THR A 143 1.03 -17.70 12.18
CA THR A 143 0.72 -17.64 13.61
C THR A 143 0.08 -16.31 13.98
N ARG A 144 -0.53 -16.26 15.16
CA ARG A 144 -1.13 -15.03 15.69
C ARG A 144 -0.10 -13.90 15.80
N GLU A 145 1.10 -14.23 16.22
CA GLU A 145 2.23 -13.30 16.38
C GLU A 145 2.68 -12.74 15.03
N GLU A 146 2.74 -13.58 13.99
CA GLU A 146 3.08 -13.14 12.63
C GLU A 146 2.01 -12.21 12.06
N ILE A 147 0.74 -12.56 12.24
CA ILE A 147 -0.39 -11.71 11.81
C ILE A 147 -0.35 -10.36 12.53
N GLN A 148 -0.16 -10.37 13.86
CA GLN A 148 -0.09 -9.15 14.66
C GLN A 148 1.09 -8.27 14.28
N LEU A 149 2.23 -8.88 13.96
CA LEU A 149 3.42 -8.16 13.50
C LEU A 149 3.15 -7.42 12.19
N VAL A 150 2.64 -8.12 11.18
CA VAL A 150 2.35 -7.54 9.86
C VAL A 150 1.24 -6.48 9.98
N GLN A 151 0.23 -6.70 10.83
CA GLN A 151 -0.83 -5.72 11.09
C GLN A 151 -0.28 -4.44 11.76
N THR A 152 0.67 -4.57 12.68
CA THR A 152 1.32 -3.41 13.32
C THR A 152 2.06 -2.56 12.30
N VAL A 153 2.83 -3.21 11.41
CA VAL A 153 3.52 -2.51 10.31
C VAL A 153 2.52 -1.85 9.37
N ALA A 154 1.44 -2.55 9.01
CA ALA A 154 0.40 -2.03 8.14
C ALA A 154 -0.28 -0.78 8.72
N ASN A 155 -0.57 -0.77 10.02
CA ASN A 155 -1.17 0.40 10.69
C ASN A 155 -0.23 1.60 10.70
N GLN A 156 1.06 1.41 10.96
CA GLN A 156 2.06 2.48 10.88
C GLN A 156 2.24 2.99 9.45
N ALA A 157 2.33 2.08 8.49
CA ALA A 157 2.42 2.45 7.08
C ALA A 157 1.20 3.26 6.62
N ALA A 158 0.00 2.91 7.07
CA ALA A 158 -1.22 3.63 6.74
C ALA A 158 -1.15 5.11 7.16
N ILE A 159 -0.66 5.39 8.38
CA ILE A 159 -0.51 6.76 8.89
C ILE A 159 0.46 7.56 7.99
N VAL A 160 1.62 6.97 7.67
CA VAL A 160 2.63 7.63 6.83
C VAL A 160 2.12 7.89 5.42
N ILE A 161 1.47 6.90 4.81
CA ILE A 161 0.90 7.00 3.46
C ILE A 161 -0.14 8.13 3.40
N GLU A 162 -1.05 8.17 4.37
CA GLU A 162 -2.08 9.22 4.40
C GLU A 162 -1.48 10.60 4.64
N HIS A 163 -0.47 10.71 5.52
CA HIS A 163 0.23 11.97 5.75
C HIS A 163 0.89 12.48 4.47
N VAL A 164 1.69 11.66 3.79
CA VAL A 164 2.36 12.05 2.53
C VAL A 164 1.33 12.43 1.47
N ARG A 165 0.22 11.71 1.37
CA ARG A 165 -0.86 12.02 0.44
C ARG A 165 -1.48 13.38 0.71
N VAL A 166 -1.84 13.68 1.96
CA VAL A 166 -2.44 14.96 2.34
C VAL A 166 -1.50 16.12 2.06
N VAL A 167 -0.23 16.01 2.44
CA VAL A 167 0.78 17.04 2.18
C VAL A 167 0.97 17.29 0.68
N SER A 168 0.97 16.23 -0.13
CA SER A 168 1.10 16.36 -1.59
C SER A 168 -0.14 17.04 -2.21
N GLU A 169 -1.35 16.65 -1.81
CA GLU A 169 -2.59 17.25 -2.29
C GLU A 169 -2.70 18.75 -1.92
N GLU A 170 -2.25 19.12 -0.72
CA GLU A 170 -2.20 20.53 -0.28
C GLU A 170 -1.20 21.34 -1.12
N ALA A 171 -0.01 20.78 -1.39
CA ALA A 171 0.99 21.44 -2.22
C ALA A 171 0.51 21.66 -3.66
N GLU A 172 -0.12 20.66 -4.28
CA GLU A 172 -0.70 20.76 -5.62
C GLU A 172 -1.83 21.81 -5.68
N THR A 173 -2.72 21.81 -4.68
CA THR A 173 -3.83 22.77 -4.60
C THR A 173 -3.32 24.20 -4.47
N ARG A 174 -2.28 24.40 -3.65
CA ARG A 174 -1.64 25.71 -3.48
C ARG A 174 -1.01 26.21 -4.78
N LEU A 175 -0.25 25.35 -5.48
CA LEU A 175 0.37 25.68 -6.75
C LEU A 175 -0.67 26.03 -7.83
N ALA A 176 -1.76 25.26 -7.92
CA ALA A 176 -2.85 25.53 -8.85
C ALA A 176 -3.51 26.90 -8.58
N LEU A 177 -3.69 27.25 -7.30
CA LEU A 177 -4.26 28.57 -6.91
C LEU A 177 -3.32 29.73 -7.25
N GLU A 178 -2.02 29.56 -7.00
CA GLU A 178 -1.00 30.58 -7.34
C GLU A 178 -0.93 30.79 -8.86
N THR A 179 -0.92 29.71 -9.63
CA THR A 179 -0.94 29.75 -11.11
C THR A 179 -2.18 30.48 -11.62
N LYS A 180 -3.37 30.17 -11.09
CA LYS A 180 -4.63 30.83 -11.46
C LYS A 180 -4.58 32.35 -11.16
N LYS A 181 -4.07 32.75 -9.99
CA LYS A 181 -3.92 34.18 -9.63
C LYS A 181 -2.97 34.91 -10.59
N ALA A 182 -1.85 34.27 -10.96
CA ALA A 182 -0.90 34.85 -11.91
C ALA A 182 -1.52 35.04 -13.32
N VAL A 183 -2.26 34.03 -13.81
CA VAL A 183 -2.97 34.10 -15.10
C VAL A 183 -4.03 35.21 -15.09
N ASP A 184 -4.84 35.31 -14.03
CA ASP A 184 -5.88 36.32 -13.90
C ASP A 184 -5.28 37.73 -13.77
N GLY A 185 -4.15 37.86 -13.10
CA GLY A 185 -3.37 39.09 -13.04
C GLY A 185 -2.86 39.54 -14.42
N ALA A 186 -2.27 38.64 -15.17
CA ALA A 186 -1.80 38.88 -16.53
C ALA A 186 -2.93 39.31 -17.49
N LYS A 187 -4.09 38.62 -17.42
CA LYS A 187 -5.28 38.99 -18.21
C LYS A 187 -5.77 40.42 -17.92
N ARG A 188 -5.79 40.81 -16.65
CA ARG A 188 -6.20 42.21 -16.27
C ARG A 188 -5.24 43.25 -16.84
N VAL A 189 -3.93 43.00 -16.83
CA VAL A 189 -2.93 43.91 -17.38
C VAL A 189 -3.11 44.07 -18.91
N LEU A 190 -3.33 42.95 -19.62
CA LEU A 190 -3.53 42.93 -21.06
C LEU A 190 -4.82 43.65 -21.48
N MET A 191 -5.91 43.50 -20.69
CA MET A 191 -7.16 44.20 -20.96
C MET A 191 -7.04 45.72 -20.76
N LYS A 192 -6.26 46.20 -19.76
CA LYS A 192 -6.01 47.63 -19.55
C LYS A 192 -5.16 48.29 -20.65
N ARG A 193 -4.34 47.53 -21.39
CA ARG A 193 -3.51 48.04 -22.50
C ARG A 193 -4.27 48.14 -23.83
N ARG A 194 -5.49 47.60 -23.92
CA ARG A 194 -6.31 47.62 -25.14
C ARG A 194 -7.38 48.74 -25.13
N GLN A 195 -7.47 49.53 -24.05
CA GLN A 195 -8.25 50.76 -23.95
C GLN A 195 -7.32 51.99 -24.11
#